data_b5e206e8d79c8b88ba3bcee9ec5009ce
#
_entry.id   b5e206e8d79c8b88ba3bcee9ec5009ce
#
_cell.length_a   1.000
_cell.length_b   1.000
_cell.length_c   1.000
_cell.angle_alpha   90.00
_cell.angle_beta   90.00
_cell.angle_gamma   90.00
#
_symmetry.space_group_name_H-M   'P 1'
#
loop_
_entity.id
_entity.type
_entity.pdbx_description
1 polymer ?
#
loop_
_entity_poly.entity_id
_entity_poly.type
_entity_poly.pdbx_seq_one_letter_code
_entity_poly.pdbx_strand_id
1 'polypeptide(L)'
;MSLKTILAAKGGNIVWIEPTADLAAAAKLLSTHRIGALVVLDGDGRLVGILSERDIVRTMADTGSTVLQLPVAQVMTRNVSTCDVNDSISSVMDRMTKGKFRHMPVLDKDRLAGLVSIGDALKWQIEMIRERIHQLELAIVELNLMRL
;
A
#
# COMPACT_ATOMS: atom_id res chain seq x y z
N MET A 1 4.28 16.79 0.68
CA MET A 1 3.29 15.97 1.41
C MET A 1 3.84 14.57 1.61
N SER A 2 3.75 14.05 2.82
CA SER A 2 4.34 12.78 3.21
C SER A 2 3.28 11.66 3.30
N LEU A 3 3.74 10.42 3.39
CA LEU A 3 2.90 9.25 3.63
C LEU A 3 2.07 9.35 4.91
N LYS A 4 2.53 10.09 5.89
CA LYS A 4 1.82 10.31 7.15
C LYS A 4 0.40 10.83 6.93
N THR A 5 0.22 11.74 5.96
CA THR A 5 -1.09 12.29 5.60
C THR A 5 -2.00 11.22 4.97
N ILE A 6 -1.46 10.37 4.10
CA ILE A 6 -2.22 9.27 3.48
C ILE A 6 -2.69 8.28 4.55
N LEU A 7 -1.80 7.88 5.45
CA LEU A 7 -2.13 6.92 6.51
C LEU A 7 -3.17 7.46 7.48
N ALA A 8 -3.09 8.75 7.83
CA ALA A 8 -4.09 9.41 8.67
C ALA A 8 -5.49 9.40 8.02
N ALA A 9 -5.56 9.63 6.71
CA ALA A 9 -6.82 9.60 5.96
C ALA A 9 -7.40 8.19 5.78
N LYS A 10 -6.55 7.15 5.73
CA LYS A 10 -6.98 5.75 5.61
C LYS A 10 -7.53 5.17 6.92
N GLY A 11 -7.24 5.80 8.04
CA GLY A 11 -7.50 5.22 9.37
C GLY A 11 -6.38 4.27 9.81
N GLY A 12 -6.32 3.98 11.12
CA GLY A 12 -5.18 3.28 11.73
C GLY A 12 -5.23 1.75 11.69
N ASN A 13 -6.22 1.14 11.05
CA ASN A 13 -6.39 -0.31 11.07
C ASN A 13 -5.56 -0.98 9.97
N ILE A 14 -4.57 -1.77 10.40
CA ILE A 14 -3.75 -2.59 9.51
C ILE A 14 -4.33 -4.00 9.49
N VAL A 15 -4.67 -4.50 8.29
CA VAL A 15 -5.10 -5.90 8.13
C VAL A 15 -3.87 -6.76 7.91
N TRP A 16 -3.71 -7.75 8.75
CA TRP A 16 -2.53 -8.63 8.77
C TRP A 16 -2.92 -10.09 8.92
N ILE A 17 -1.96 -10.96 8.67
CA ILE A 17 -2.13 -12.40 8.79
C ILE A 17 -0.85 -13.03 9.34
N GLU A 18 -0.97 -14.18 10.00
CA GLU A 18 0.16 -14.96 10.46
C GLU A 18 0.74 -15.83 9.33
N PRO A 19 2.06 -16.10 9.34
CA PRO A 19 2.69 -16.92 8.31
C PRO A 19 2.21 -18.38 8.31
N THR A 20 1.70 -18.86 9.43
CA THR A 20 1.16 -20.22 9.58
C THR A 20 -0.27 -20.40 9.09
N ALA A 21 -1.00 -19.30 8.85
CA ALA A 21 -2.33 -19.35 8.27
C ALA A 21 -2.27 -19.86 6.83
N ASP A 22 -3.39 -20.42 6.35
CA ASP A 22 -3.49 -20.87 4.96
C ASP A 22 -3.96 -19.76 4.00
N LEU A 23 -3.81 -20.01 2.71
CA LEU A 23 -4.22 -19.04 1.69
C LEU A 23 -5.75 -18.89 1.61
N ALA A 24 -6.53 -19.87 2.09
CA ALA A 24 -7.99 -19.71 2.20
C ALA A 24 -8.33 -18.59 3.18
N ALA A 25 -7.69 -18.57 4.34
CA ALA A 25 -7.86 -17.49 5.33
C ALA A 25 -7.40 -16.14 4.76
N ALA A 26 -6.28 -16.12 4.06
CA ALA A 26 -5.77 -14.91 3.40
C ALA A 26 -6.76 -14.37 2.36
N ALA A 27 -7.27 -15.23 1.48
CA ALA A 27 -8.26 -14.85 0.47
C ALA A 27 -9.53 -14.26 1.09
N LYS A 28 -9.99 -14.83 2.19
CA LYS A 28 -11.16 -14.32 2.93
C LYS A 28 -10.91 -12.92 3.51
N LEU A 29 -9.74 -12.67 4.09
CA LEU A 29 -9.37 -11.34 4.60
C LEU A 29 -9.29 -10.31 3.48
N LEU A 30 -8.63 -10.64 2.37
CA LEU A 30 -8.54 -9.76 1.20
C LEU A 30 -9.91 -9.37 0.67
N SER A 31 -10.79 -10.35 0.53
CA SER A 31 -12.16 -10.15 0.03
C SER A 31 -13.02 -9.34 1.00
N THR A 32 -13.00 -9.69 2.28
CA THR A 32 -13.81 -9.03 3.32
C THR A 32 -13.44 -7.55 3.45
N HIS A 33 -12.14 -7.23 3.45
CA HIS A 33 -11.65 -5.86 3.59
C HIS A 33 -11.50 -5.11 2.25
N ARG A 34 -11.76 -5.78 1.13
CA ARG A 34 -11.62 -5.21 -0.23
C ARG A 34 -10.25 -4.58 -0.46
N ILE A 35 -9.21 -5.32 -0.09
CA ILE A 35 -7.81 -4.91 -0.22
C ILE A 35 -7.05 -5.90 -1.10
N GLY A 36 -5.92 -5.45 -1.66
CA GLY A 36 -5.12 -6.24 -2.60
C GLY A 36 -3.90 -6.91 -1.98
N ALA A 37 -3.57 -6.59 -0.73
CA ALA A 37 -2.42 -7.19 -0.05
C ALA A 37 -2.60 -7.20 1.47
N LEU A 38 -1.91 -8.15 2.10
CA LEU A 38 -1.83 -8.31 3.55
C LEU A 38 -0.37 -8.21 3.99
N VAL A 39 -0.11 -7.51 5.08
CA VAL A 39 1.15 -7.65 5.79
C VAL A 39 1.14 -8.96 6.58
N VAL A 40 2.28 -9.64 6.61
CA VAL A 40 2.45 -10.88 7.34
C VAL A 40 3.31 -10.59 8.57
N LEU A 41 2.73 -10.83 9.75
CA LEU A 41 3.38 -10.57 11.02
C LEU A 41 3.61 -11.89 11.76
N ASP A 42 4.76 -12.02 12.40
CA ASP A 42 5.06 -13.17 13.27
C ASP A 42 4.37 -13.04 14.64
N GLY A 43 4.61 -14.04 15.52
CA GLY A 43 4.04 -14.04 16.86
C GLY A 43 4.48 -12.88 17.77
N ASP A 44 5.56 -12.18 17.41
CA ASP A 44 6.06 -11.00 18.12
C ASP A 44 5.60 -9.70 17.47
N GLY A 45 4.75 -9.77 16.46
CA GLY A 45 4.23 -8.61 15.71
C GLY A 45 5.22 -7.99 14.74
N ARG A 46 6.28 -8.73 14.37
CA ARG A 46 7.28 -8.26 13.39
C ARG A 46 6.83 -8.53 11.97
N LEU A 47 7.12 -7.59 11.08
CA LEU A 47 6.88 -7.76 9.65
C LEU A 47 7.84 -8.82 9.09
N VAL A 48 7.30 -9.95 8.66
CA VAL A 48 8.08 -11.08 8.09
C VAL A 48 7.79 -11.29 6.61
N GLY A 49 6.76 -10.67 6.07
CA GLY A 49 6.41 -10.80 4.67
C GLY A 49 5.26 -9.90 4.25
N ILE A 50 4.97 -9.95 2.97
CA ILE A 50 3.79 -9.37 2.35
C ILE A 50 3.17 -10.38 1.38
N LEU A 51 1.86 -10.49 1.37
CA LEU A 51 1.11 -11.36 0.49
C LEU A 51 0.09 -10.56 -0.30
N SER A 52 0.17 -10.61 -1.62
CA SER A 52 -0.79 -9.96 -2.51
C SER A 52 -1.76 -10.97 -3.13
N GLU A 53 -2.92 -10.46 -3.60
CA GLU A 53 -3.85 -11.27 -4.39
C GLU A 53 -3.18 -11.84 -5.65
N ARG A 54 -2.23 -11.11 -6.24
CA ARG A 54 -1.44 -11.56 -7.39
C ARG A 54 -0.58 -12.78 -7.07
N ASP A 55 0.01 -12.85 -5.86
CA ASP A 55 0.79 -14.00 -5.41
C ASP A 55 -0.08 -15.25 -5.33
N ILE A 56 -1.31 -15.12 -4.85
CA ILE A 56 -2.28 -16.22 -4.78
C ILE A 56 -2.64 -16.69 -6.20
N VAL A 57 -2.93 -15.78 -7.10
CA VAL A 57 -3.29 -16.12 -8.49
C VAL A 57 -2.12 -16.82 -9.21
N ARG A 58 -0.90 -16.31 -9.06
CA ARG A 58 0.29 -16.94 -9.64
C ARG A 58 0.51 -18.36 -9.11
N THR A 59 0.41 -18.54 -7.80
CA THR A 59 0.56 -19.84 -7.17
C THR A 59 -0.54 -20.80 -7.60
N MET A 60 -1.77 -20.32 -7.74
CA MET A 60 -2.90 -21.10 -8.27
C MET A 60 -2.63 -21.61 -9.70
N ALA A 61 -2.02 -20.78 -10.54
CA ALA A 61 -1.65 -21.18 -11.89
C ALA A 61 -0.66 -22.37 -11.91
N ASP A 62 0.24 -22.43 -10.91
CA ASP A 62 1.24 -23.49 -10.81
C ASP A 62 0.72 -24.75 -10.08
N THR A 63 -0.08 -24.58 -9.02
CA THR A 63 -0.50 -25.67 -8.10
C THR A 63 -1.94 -26.14 -8.30
N GLY A 64 -2.76 -25.36 -9.01
CA GLY A 64 -4.19 -25.66 -9.18
C GLY A 64 -5.01 -25.47 -7.90
N SER A 65 -6.05 -26.30 -7.73
CA SER A 65 -7.05 -26.15 -6.66
C SER A 65 -6.51 -26.36 -5.24
N THR A 66 -5.33 -26.97 -5.08
CA THR A 66 -4.70 -27.18 -3.77
C THR A 66 -4.07 -25.91 -3.18
N VAL A 67 -4.02 -24.82 -3.93
CA VAL A 67 -3.41 -23.55 -3.53
C VAL A 67 -3.94 -23.03 -2.19
N LEU A 68 -5.22 -23.18 -1.92
CA LEU A 68 -5.86 -22.65 -0.70
C LEU A 68 -5.40 -23.32 0.59
N GLN A 69 -4.82 -24.50 0.50
CA GLN A 69 -4.29 -25.25 1.64
C GLN A 69 -2.83 -24.90 1.96
N LEU A 70 -2.16 -24.18 1.08
CA LEU A 70 -0.77 -23.79 1.30
C LEU A 70 -0.67 -22.72 2.41
N PRO A 71 0.35 -22.82 3.28
CA PRO A 71 0.58 -21.77 4.28
C PRO A 71 1.06 -20.48 3.61
N VAL A 72 0.66 -19.35 4.18
CA VAL A 72 1.08 -18.01 3.76
C VAL A 72 2.60 -17.91 3.64
N ALA A 73 3.32 -18.49 4.58
CA ALA A 73 4.79 -18.49 4.60
C ALA A 73 5.45 -19.07 3.34
N GLN A 74 4.78 -19.97 2.63
CA GLN A 74 5.31 -20.56 1.39
C GLN A 74 5.11 -19.67 0.17
N VAL A 75 4.20 -18.71 0.23
CA VAL A 75 3.78 -17.90 -0.93
C VAL A 75 4.15 -16.44 -0.77
N MET A 76 4.20 -15.92 0.46
CA MET A 76 4.54 -14.53 0.75
C MET A 76 5.90 -14.11 0.19
N THR A 77 6.05 -12.83 -0.11
CA THR A 77 7.36 -12.22 -0.35
C THR A 77 8.02 -11.92 0.98
N ARG A 78 9.22 -12.46 1.20
CA ARG A 78 9.98 -12.31 2.46
C ARG A 78 10.86 -11.06 2.49
N ASN A 79 11.49 -10.75 1.37
CA ASN A 79 12.33 -9.56 1.24
C ASN A 79 11.44 -8.35 0.90
N VAL A 80 10.75 -7.83 1.91
CA VAL A 80 9.75 -6.78 1.74
C VAL A 80 10.43 -5.43 1.55
N SER A 81 10.06 -4.73 0.50
CA SER A 81 10.43 -3.32 0.31
C SER A 81 9.54 -2.44 1.17
N THR A 82 10.13 -1.70 2.08
CA THR A 82 9.44 -0.80 3.02
C THR A 82 9.81 0.66 2.78
N CYS A 83 9.00 1.57 3.31
CA CYS A 83 9.28 3.00 3.30
C CYS A 83 9.04 3.59 4.70
N ASP A 84 9.51 4.82 4.89
CA ASP A 84 9.31 5.57 6.12
C ASP A 84 8.11 6.51 5.99
N VAL A 85 7.44 6.82 7.11
CA VAL A 85 6.30 7.78 7.13
C VAL A 85 6.67 9.16 6.60
N ASN A 86 7.94 9.52 6.64
CA ASN A 86 8.46 10.80 6.15
C ASN A 86 8.89 10.76 4.67
N ASP A 87 8.85 9.60 4.04
CA ASP A 87 9.15 9.49 2.61
C ASP A 87 8.11 10.24 1.78
N SER A 88 8.55 10.80 0.65
CA SER A 88 7.64 11.44 -0.28
C SER A 88 6.81 10.42 -1.06
N ILE A 89 5.58 10.79 -1.40
CA ILE A 89 4.70 9.98 -2.24
C ILE A 89 5.37 9.67 -3.59
N SER A 90 6.05 10.66 -4.17
CA SER A 90 6.76 10.51 -5.43
C SER A 90 7.87 9.45 -5.36
N SER A 91 8.66 9.45 -4.29
CA SER A 91 9.70 8.45 -4.06
C SER A 91 9.13 7.04 -3.94
N VAL A 92 8.03 6.90 -3.20
CA VAL A 92 7.36 5.60 -3.02
C VAL A 92 6.79 5.07 -4.34
N MET A 93 6.14 5.93 -5.13
CA MET A 93 5.62 5.56 -6.45
C MET A 93 6.73 5.12 -7.40
N ASP A 94 7.87 5.81 -7.39
CA ASP A 94 9.04 5.46 -8.20
C ASP A 94 9.59 4.08 -7.83
N ARG A 95 9.71 3.79 -6.55
CA ARG A 95 10.15 2.48 -6.05
C ARG A 95 9.17 1.36 -6.39
N MET A 96 7.86 1.60 -6.29
CA MET A 96 6.83 0.65 -6.70
C MET A 96 6.92 0.34 -8.20
N THR A 97 7.10 1.36 -9.02
CA THR A 97 7.22 1.22 -10.48
C THR A 97 8.47 0.44 -10.87
N LYS A 98 9.61 0.78 -10.29
CA LYS A 98 10.89 0.09 -10.56
C LYS A 98 10.88 -1.36 -10.07
N GLY A 99 10.32 -1.61 -8.90
CA GLY A 99 10.24 -2.93 -8.30
C GLY A 99 9.08 -3.79 -8.81
N LYS A 100 8.17 -3.24 -9.59
CA LYS A 100 6.98 -3.91 -10.12
C LYS A 100 6.06 -4.50 -9.05
N PHE A 101 5.91 -3.78 -7.93
CA PHE A 101 4.95 -4.11 -6.88
C PHE A 101 4.05 -2.88 -6.60
N ARG A 102 2.87 -3.11 -6.04
CA ARG A 102 1.82 -2.10 -5.88
C ARG A 102 1.45 -1.81 -4.43
N HIS A 103 2.12 -2.43 -3.49
CA HIS A 103 1.87 -2.25 -2.06
C HIS A 103 3.21 -2.17 -1.34
N MET A 104 3.30 -1.26 -0.38
CA MET A 104 4.52 -1.05 0.38
C MET A 104 4.18 -0.79 1.84
N PRO A 105 4.69 -1.62 2.77
CA PRO A 105 4.56 -1.33 4.19
C PRO A 105 5.29 -0.05 4.56
N VAL A 106 4.65 0.73 5.42
CA VAL A 106 5.16 2.00 5.92
C VAL A 106 5.60 1.84 7.37
N LEU A 107 6.82 2.23 7.68
CA LEU A 107 7.38 2.16 9.01
C LEU A 107 7.47 3.56 9.64
N ASP A 108 7.25 3.62 10.94
CA ASP A 108 7.53 4.78 11.77
C ASP A 108 8.44 4.31 12.92
N LYS A 109 9.69 4.78 12.95
CA LYS A 109 10.70 4.36 13.95
C LYS A 109 10.78 2.82 14.07
N ASP A 110 10.95 2.16 12.92
CA ASP A 110 11.04 0.70 12.78
C ASP A 110 9.78 -0.09 13.18
N ARG A 111 8.68 0.59 13.44
CA ARG A 111 7.37 -0.03 13.71
C ARG A 111 6.46 0.09 12.51
N LEU A 112 5.68 -0.95 12.25
CA LEU A 112 4.69 -0.92 11.18
C LEU A 112 3.62 0.13 11.47
N ALA A 113 3.55 1.16 10.62
CA ALA A 113 2.58 2.26 10.72
C ALA A 113 1.38 2.07 9.78
N GLY A 114 1.56 1.33 8.68
CA GLY A 114 0.49 1.12 7.73
C GLY A 114 0.94 0.41 6.46
N LEU A 115 0.03 0.34 5.50
CA LEU A 115 0.29 -0.20 4.18
C LEU A 115 -0.24 0.81 3.15
N VAL A 116 0.60 1.23 2.23
CA VAL A 116 0.22 2.11 1.13
C VAL A 116 0.17 1.33 -0.17
N SER A 117 -0.90 1.55 -0.96
CA SER A 117 -1.01 1.02 -2.32
C SER A 117 -0.66 2.07 -3.36
N ILE A 118 -0.35 1.62 -4.59
CA ILE A 118 -0.15 2.54 -5.72
C ILE A 118 -1.43 3.37 -5.98
N GLY A 119 -2.62 2.81 -5.74
CA GLY A 119 -3.88 3.51 -5.85
C GLY A 119 -4.01 4.64 -4.83
N ASP A 120 -3.59 4.41 -3.58
CA ASP A 120 -3.57 5.44 -2.54
C ASP A 120 -2.64 6.60 -2.94
N ALA A 121 -1.42 6.27 -3.36
CA ALA A 121 -0.43 7.26 -3.77
C ALA A 121 -0.90 8.07 -4.98
N LEU A 122 -1.50 7.41 -5.96
CA LEU A 122 -2.01 8.06 -7.18
C LEU A 122 -3.17 9.00 -6.87
N LYS A 123 -4.10 8.59 -6.01
CA LYS A 123 -5.22 9.43 -5.58
C LYS A 123 -4.72 10.74 -4.96
N TRP A 124 -3.76 10.67 -4.05
CA TRP A 124 -3.18 11.85 -3.42
C TRP A 124 -2.41 12.73 -4.39
N GLN A 125 -1.70 12.12 -5.33
CA GLN A 125 -1.00 12.85 -6.39
C GLN A 125 -1.98 13.67 -7.24
N ILE A 126 -3.10 13.08 -7.63
CA ILE A 126 -4.14 13.74 -8.42
C ILE A 126 -4.77 14.89 -7.62
N GLU A 127 -5.09 14.69 -6.36
CA GLU A 127 -5.66 15.73 -5.49
C GLU A 127 -4.70 16.91 -5.33
N MET A 128 -3.41 16.66 -5.14
CA MET A 128 -2.39 17.70 -5.07
C MET A 128 -2.30 18.53 -6.36
N ILE A 129 -2.35 17.86 -7.51
CA ILE A 129 -2.31 18.54 -8.81
C ILE A 129 -3.55 19.41 -8.99
N ARG A 130 -4.73 18.92 -8.65
CA ARG A 130 -5.98 19.68 -8.72
C ARG A 130 -5.93 20.92 -7.82
N GLU A 131 -5.46 20.79 -6.62
CA GLU A 131 -5.31 21.91 -5.69
C GLU A 131 -4.34 22.96 -6.24
N ARG A 132 -3.21 22.52 -6.81
CA ARG A 132 -2.24 23.42 -7.43
C ARG A 132 -2.83 24.20 -8.61
N ILE A 133 -3.60 23.51 -9.46
CA ILE A 133 -4.29 24.14 -10.58
C ILE A 133 -5.27 25.21 -10.06
N HIS A 134 -6.07 24.89 -9.07
CA HIS A 134 -7.02 25.81 -8.48
C HIS A 134 -6.35 27.07 -7.91
N GLN A 135 -5.24 26.90 -7.19
CA GLN A 135 -4.45 28.04 -6.68
C GLN A 135 -3.92 28.93 -7.80
N LEU A 136 -3.45 28.34 -8.89
CA LEU A 136 -2.98 29.09 -10.06
C LEU A 136 -4.11 29.86 -10.76
N GLU A 137 -5.29 29.27 -10.88
CA GLU A 137 -6.47 29.92 -11.43
C GLU A 137 -6.88 31.13 -10.59
N LEU A 138 -6.90 31.00 -9.27
CA LEU A 138 -7.18 32.11 -8.36
C LEU A 138 -6.14 33.25 -8.50
N ALA A 139 -4.87 32.92 -8.59
CA ALA A 139 -3.80 33.90 -8.77
C ALA A 139 -3.94 34.65 -10.10
N ILE A 140 -4.37 33.99 -11.17
CA ILE A 140 -4.64 34.64 -12.47
C ILE A 140 -5.81 35.60 -12.36
N VAL A 141 -6.88 35.23 -11.67
CA VAL A 141 -8.05 36.12 -11.45
C VAL A 141 -7.63 37.35 -10.68
N GLU A 142 -6.88 37.22 -9.60
CA GLU A 142 -6.37 38.32 -8.79
C GLU A 142 -5.52 39.29 -9.64
N LEU A 143 -4.58 38.73 -10.42
CA LEU A 143 -3.73 39.55 -11.32
C LEU A 143 -4.55 40.30 -12.35
N ASN A 144 -5.60 39.71 -12.90
CA ASN A 144 -6.47 40.38 -13.86
C ASN A 144 -7.28 41.50 -13.21
N LEU A 145 -7.75 41.29 -11.97
CA LEU A 145 -8.46 42.34 -11.21
C LEU A 145 -7.55 43.52 -10.86
N MET A 146 -6.28 43.26 -10.57
CA MET A 146 -5.29 44.31 -10.26
C MET A 146 -4.92 45.18 -11.46
N ARG A 147 -5.21 44.71 -12.69
CA ARG A 147 -4.95 45.46 -13.93
C ARG A 147 -6.12 46.38 -14.33
N LEU A 148 -7.23 46.30 -13.64
CA LEU A 148 -8.39 47.18 -13.84
C LEU A 148 -8.25 48.47 -13.04
#